data_8452cbb080e6b9a567b3ce737ae37c8a
#
_entry.id   8452cbb080e6b9a567b3ce737ae37c8a
#
_cell.length_a   1.000
_cell.length_b   1.000
_cell.length_c   1.000
_cell.angle_alpha   90.00
_cell.angle_beta   90.00
_cell.angle_gamma   90.00
#
_symmetry.space_group_name_H-M   'P 1'
#
loop_
_entity.id
_entity.type
_entity.pdbx_description
1 polymer ?
#
loop_
_entity_poly.entity_id
_entity_poly.type
_entity_poly.pdbx_seq_one_letter_code
_entity_poly.pdbx_strand_id
1 'polypeptide(L)'
;MQANVTNCLYSDLVEPHRLVPNPRNPNTHPDEQIRLLAKVIDHTGWRHPIVVSKRSGFVVEGHARLLAAQLWGYETVPVHYQDWVNEAQEWADMLADNRLAELAEIDSFVLKDLIEELDTGAIDLELTGYTDQAIEDLMTAVPPAWNPDPREGDDIHDGIAELVGYNLGSFWKDISRVGGKAFEHMLPLPIQEDVKQNPTVKYNWSRTNSLATERIVRTYMREGDIFYEMCCGWVTFSSTAKCWGFSGKASDIWDKALEFDHKQLAKMPGDGVVELVKADCRDTGEPDDTYDFVHSNPPFFSLEEYSDNPADLSGLGSYDKWLLAMVDMGKEAERILKPNGLANFVLNDYRDGGYLINMHGDFVGAILGGTGLRMWDIVVSEVISQSLRFRKKSYKARRTVKCHEYIMTFKKVA
;
A
#
# COMPACT_ATOMS: atom_id res chain seq x y z
N MET A 1 1.63 6.18 41.26
CA MET A 1 3.04 6.42 40.87
C MET A 1 3.70 5.05 40.80
N GLN A 2 4.07 4.61 39.63
CA GLN A 2 4.89 3.42 39.51
C GLN A 2 6.29 3.75 40.04
N ALA A 3 6.93 2.79 40.72
CA ALA A 3 8.27 2.95 41.20
C ALA A 3 9.21 3.28 40.03
N ASN A 4 10.10 4.26 40.22
CA ASN A 4 11.08 4.70 39.23
C ASN A 4 12.05 3.52 38.89
N VAL A 5 11.64 2.68 37.94
CA VAL A 5 12.40 1.48 37.60
C VAL A 5 13.60 1.88 36.75
N THR A 6 14.81 1.66 37.28
CA THR A 6 16.06 1.94 36.58
C THR A 6 16.66 0.64 36.02
N ASN A 7 16.68 0.54 34.69
CA ASN A 7 17.16 -0.63 33.94
C ASN A 7 18.47 -0.36 33.18
N CYS A 8 19.21 0.67 33.58
CA CYS A 8 20.52 1.03 33.02
C CYS A 8 21.58 1.12 34.11
N LEU A 9 22.85 1.08 33.72
CA LEU A 9 23.97 1.40 34.60
C LEU A 9 24.03 2.92 34.81
N TYR A 10 24.28 3.35 36.06
CA TYR A 10 24.37 4.74 36.43
C TYR A 10 25.38 4.93 37.56
N SER A 11 25.86 6.17 37.76
CA SER A 11 26.77 6.51 38.82
C SER A 11 26.02 6.92 40.10
N ASP A 12 24.88 7.62 39.96
CA ASP A 12 24.10 8.15 41.06
C ASP A 12 22.62 8.39 40.66
N LEU A 13 21.75 8.51 41.66
CA LEU A 13 20.37 8.96 41.50
C LEU A 13 20.27 10.39 41.96
N VAL A 14 19.91 11.31 41.08
CA VAL A 14 19.93 12.75 41.34
C VAL A 14 18.56 13.35 41.12
N GLU A 15 18.16 14.28 41.94
CA GLU A 15 16.92 15.06 41.76
C GLU A 15 17.00 15.89 40.46
N PRO A 16 16.01 15.84 39.55
CA PRO A 16 16.08 16.49 38.23
C PRO A 16 16.37 18.01 38.31
N HIS A 17 15.90 18.68 39.36
CA HIS A 17 16.07 20.12 39.52
C HIS A 17 17.52 20.52 39.89
N ARG A 18 18.35 19.56 40.29
CA ARG A 18 19.78 19.79 40.59
C ARG A 18 20.66 19.66 39.35
N LEU A 19 20.13 19.14 38.27
CA LEU A 19 20.86 18.99 37.03
C LEU A 19 20.78 20.29 36.21
N VAL A 20 21.93 20.71 35.70
CA VAL A 20 22.04 21.95 34.95
C VAL A 20 22.19 21.63 33.46
N PRO A 21 21.16 21.95 32.61
CA PRO A 21 21.31 21.80 31.18
C PRO A 21 22.50 22.57 30.64
N ASN A 22 23.16 22.04 29.59
CA ASN A 22 24.24 22.78 28.98
C ASN A 22 23.65 23.98 28.18
N PRO A 23 24.06 25.24 28.54
CA PRO A 23 23.52 26.43 27.87
C PRO A 23 23.94 26.53 26.39
N ARG A 24 24.89 25.72 25.96
CA ARG A 24 25.38 25.63 24.58
C ARG A 24 24.70 24.53 23.75
N ASN A 25 23.78 23.76 24.35
CA ASN A 25 23.02 22.77 23.58
C ASN A 25 22.13 23.48 22.53
N PRO A 26 22.33 23.20 21.22
CA PRO A 26 21.55 23.86 20.18
C PRO A 26 20.14 23.23 19.97
N ASN A 27 19.90 22.04 20.54
CA ASN A 27 18.66 21.32 20.33
C ASN A 27 17.53 21.89 21.15
N THR A 28 16.42 22.12 20.51
CA THR A 28 15.11 22.42 21.12
C THR A 28 14.24 21.20 21.06
N HIS A 29 13.47 20.97 22.11
CA HIS A 29 12.61 19.79 22.21
C HIS A 29 11.15 20.23 22.27
N PRO A 30 10.33 19.90 21.24
CA PRO A 30 8.89 20.18 21.28
C PRO A 30 8.20 19.45 22.44
N ASP A 31 7.16 20.06 22.99
CA ASP A 31 6.40 19.49 24.11
C ASP A 31 5.85 18.08 23.82
N GLU A 32 5.47 17.83 22.57
CA GLU A 32 4.99 16.52 22.11
C GLU A 32 6.07 15.45 22.24
N GLN A 33 7.31 15.74 21.80
CA GLN A 33 8.45 14.84 21.94
C GLN A 33 8.73 14.53 23.41
N ILE A 34 8.67 15.55 24.28
CA ILE A 34 8.93 15.39 25.72
C ILE A 34 7.86 14.52 26.37
N ARG A 35 6.59 14.70 26.02
CA ARG A 35 5.48 13.87 26.52
C ARG A 35 5.61 12.42 26.07
N LEU A 36 5.95 12.19 24.81
CA LEU A 36 6.15 10.85 24.26
C LEU A 36 7.32 10.15 24.97
N LEU A 37 8.45 10.83 25.13
CA LEU A 37 9.61 10.30 25.84
C LEU A 37 9.28 9.98 27.29
N ALA A 38 8.52 10.84 27.98
CA ALA A 38 8.08 10.59 29.34
C ALA A 38 7.19 9.34 29.43
N LYS A 39 6.25 9.15 28.48
CA LYS A 39 5.39 7.95 28.38
C LYS A 39 6.23 6.68 28.15
N VAL A 40 7.24 6.75 27.29
CA VAL A 40 8.16 5.63 27.05
C VAL A 40 8.93 5.28 28.31
N ILE A 41 9.51 6.27 29.02
CA ILE A 41 10.24 6.04 30.27
C ILE A 41 9.32 5.45 31.34
N ASP A 42 8.09 5.94 31.48
CA ASP A 42 7.11 5.41 32.45
C ASP A 42 6.77 3.95 32.19
N HIS A 43 6.69 3.54 30.93
CA HIS A 43 6.39 2.16 30.55
C HIS A 43 7.58 1.21 30.63
N THR A 44 8.76 1.64 30.13
CA THR A 44 9.93 0.76 29.98
C THR A 44 10.93 0.86 31.14
N GLY A 45 10.77 1.86 32.00
CA GLY A 45 11.79 2.31 32.96
C GLY A 45 12.94 3.02 32.24
N TRP A 46 13.87 3.51 33.06
CA TRP A 46 15.07 4.19 32.56
C TRP A 46 16.02 3.20 31.86
N ARG A 47 16.16 3.28 30.55
CA ARG A 47 17.07 2.44 29.75
C ARG A 47 18.42 3.08 29.50
N HIS A 48 18.49 4.43 29.61
CA HIS A 48 19.71 5.22 29.42
C HIS A 48 19.80 6.29 30.52
N PRO A 49 20.95 6.48 31.19
CA PRO A 49 21.13 7.55 32.18
C PRO A 49 21.22 8.93 31.48
N ILE A 50 21.12 9.97 32.27
CA ILE A 50 21.52 11.33 31.90
C ILE A 50 23.03 11.44 32.11
N VAL A 51 23.78 11.87 31.07
CA VAL A 51 25.23 12.02 31.19
C VAL A 51 25.59 13.44 31.65
N VAL A 52 26.36 13.53 32.68
CA VAL A 52 26.81 14.82 33.29
C VAL A 52 28.30 14.88 33.28
N SER A 53 28.85 16.02 32.86
CA SER A 53 30.27 16.28 32.87
C SER A 53 30.78 16.53 34.30
N LYS A 54 31.80 15.78 34.71
CA LYS A 54 32.54 16.09 35.95
C LYS A 54 33.31 17.41 35.87
N ARG A 55 33.72 17.80 34.67
CA ARG A 55 34.50 19.00 34.41
C ARG A 55 33.66 20.27 34.53
N SER A 56 32.52 20.34 33.85
CA SER A 56 31.65 21.52 33.77
C SER A 56 30.46 21.48 34.72
N GLY A 57 30.03 20.30 35.14
CA GLY A 57 28.80 20.08 35.88
C GLY A 57 27.53 20.14 35.00
N PHE A 58 27.67 20.35 33.71
CA PHE A 58 26.53 20.42 32.81
C PHE A 58 26.10 19.04 32.29
N VAL A 59 24.82 18.93 31.94
CA VAL A 59 24.32 17.80 31.15
C VAL A 59 24.94 17.83 29.76
N VAL A 60 25.52 16.73 29.31
CA VAL A 60 26.11 16.56 27.99
C VAL A 60 25.16 15.77 27.09
N GLU A 61 24.59 14.67 27.62
CA GLU A 61 23.62 13.86 26.90
C GLU A 61 22.34 13.68 27.71
N GLY A 62 21.18 13.62 27.03
CA GLY A 62 19.89 13.35 27.64
C GLY A 62 19.14 14.59 28.13
N HIS A 63 19.30 15.73 27.48
CA HIS A 63 18.53 16.95 27.75
C HIS A 63 17.01 16.70 27.67
N ALA A 64 16.54 15.99 26.65
CA ALA A 64 15.12 15.62 26.54
C ALA A 64 14.66 14.73 27.69
N ARG A 65 15.50 13.77 28.14
CA ARG A 65 15.22 12.91 29.31
C ARG A 65 15.08 13.71 30.59
N LEU A 66 15.90 14.75 30.77
CA LEU A 66 15.79 15.67 31.91
C LEU A 66 14.45 16.42 31.86
N LEU A 67 14.08 16.96 30.70
CA LEU A 67 12.81 17.69 30.56
C LEU A 67 11.60 16.74 30.77
N ALA A 68 11.67 15.52 30.27
CA ALA A 68 10.63 14.51 30.48
C ALA A 68 10.49 14.16 31.98
N ALA A 69 11.61 14.04 32.69
CA ALA A 69 11.60 13.79 34.13
C ALA A 69 10.97 14.94 34.93
N GLN A 70 11.26 16.16 34.54
CA GLN A 70 10.68 17.36 35.17
C GLN A 70 9.18 17.46 34.90
N LEU A 71 8.76 17.17 33.66
CA LEU A 71 7.35 17.17 33.28
C LEU A 71 6.52 16.12 34.03
N TRP A 72 7.08 14.91 34.20
CA TRP A 72 6.38 13.77 34.83
C TRP A 72 6.50 13.77 36.36
N GLY A 73 7.37 14.64 36.92
CA GLY A 73 7.56 14.79 38.35
C GLY A 73 8.33 13.64 39.01
N TYR A 74 9.33 13.08 38.32
CA TYR A 74 10.21 12.06 38.91
C TYR A 74 11.00 12.65 40.07
N GLU A 75 11.08 11.93 41.17
CA GLU A 75 11.83 12.35 42.34
C GLU A 75 13.35 12.34 42.11
N THR A 76 13.82 11.27 41.42
CA THR A 76 15.21 11.09 41.05
C THR A 76 15.35 10.52 39.66
N VAL A 77 16.47 10.79 39.01
CA VAL A 77 16.85 10.24 37.70
C VAL A 77 18.24 9.62 37.74
N PRO A 78 18.50 8.56 36.96
CA PRO A 78 19.82 7.96 36.88
C PRO A 78 20.77 8.88 36.12
N VAL A 79 21.93 9.16 36.74
CA VAL A 79 22.98 10.00 36.17
C VAL A 79 24.25 9.18 36.02
N HIS A 80 24.93 9.36 34.91
CA HIS A 80 26.25 8.84 34.68
C HIS A 80 27.26 10.00 34.57
N TYR A 81 28.25 10.06 35.48
CA TYR A 81 29.26 11.09 35.46
C TYR A 81 30.42 10.68 34.59
N GLN A 82 30.68 11.44 33.51
CA GLN A 82 31.81 11.25 32.62
C GLN A 82 32.80 12.42 32.69
N ASP A 83 33.99 12.23 32.18
CA ASP A 83 35.02 13.24 32.13
C ASP A 83 35.55 13.47 30.74
N TRP A 84 35.90 14.69 30.40
CA TRP A 84 36.47 15.08 29.13
C TRP A 84 37.78 15.84 29.36
N VAL A 85 38.73 15.65 28.45
CA VAL A 85 40.06 16.26 28.55
C VAL A 85 39.98 17.79 28.52
N ASN A 86 39.02 18.34 27.77
CA ASN A 86 38.81 19.78 27.66
C ASN A 86 37.38 20.10 27.20
N GLU A 87 37.08 21.40 27.20
CA GLU A 87 35.77 21.92 26.83
C GLU A 87 35.38 21.62 25.37
N ALA A 88 36.33 21.69 24.44
CA ALA A 88 36.08 21.42 23.04
C ALA A 88 35.67 19.96 22.78
N GLN A 89 36.27 19.00 23.50
CA GLN A 89 35.92 17.60 23.44
C GLN A 89 34.50 17.35 24.01
N GLU A 90 34.17 17.98 25.13
CA GLU A 90 32.83 17.88 25.72
C GLU A 90 31.74 18.41 24.78
N TRP A 91 32.00 19.56 24.11
CA TRP A 91 31.05 20.11 23.13
C TRP A 91 30.96 19.28 21.85
N ALA A 92 32.09 18.75 21.38
CA ALA A 92 32.10 17.88 20.22
C ALA A 92 31.26 16.61 20.45
N ASP A 93 31.38 16.03 21.65
CA ASP A 93 30.62 14.85 22.04
C ASP A 93 29.11 15.14 22.12
N MET A 94 28.73 16.24 22.79
CA MET A 94 27.35 16.72 22.85
C MET A 94 26.73 16.94 21.46
N LEU A 95 27.48 17.49 20.51
CA LEU A 95 27.03 17.70 19.14
C LEU A 95 26.94 16.39 18.36
N ALA A 96 27.91 15.49 18.58
CA ALA A 96 27.96 14.20 17.90
C ALA A 96 26.80 13.29 18.32
N ASP A 97 26.47 13.19 19.61
CA ASP A 97 25.34 12.41 20.13
C ASP A 97 24.03 12.79 19.40
N ASN A 98 23.78 14.07 19.27
CA ASN A 98 22.60 14.56 18.55
C ASN A 98 22.65 14.27 17.05
N ARG A 99 23.78 14.58 16.39
CA ARG A 99 23.89 14.57 14.93
C ARG A 99 24.01 13.15 14.34
N LEU A 100 24.70 12.23 15.01
CA LEU A 100 24.89 10.88 14.50
C LEU A 100 23.57 10.12 14.40
N ALA A 101 22.66 10.31 15.34
CA ALA A 101 21.33 9.71 15.29
C ALA A 101 20.50 10.22 14.07
N GLU A 102 20.66 11.50 13.70
CA GLU A 102 19.97 12.09 12.54
C GLU A 102 20.56 11.64 11.18
N LEU A 103 21.82 11.16 11.15
CA LEU A 103 22.45 10.66 9.92
C LEU A 103 22.08 9.23 9.61
N ALA A 104 21.43 8.53 10.52
CA ALA A 104 20.95 7.18 10.26
C ALA A 104 19.79 7.22 9.26
N GLU A 105 19.93 6.45 8.20
CA GLU A 105 18.83 6.21 7.26
C GLU A 105 17.98 5.05 7.78
N ILE A 106 16.68 5.26 7.83
CA ILE A 106 15.72 4.24 8.25
C ILE A 106 15.27 3.47 7.02
N ASP A 107 15.53 2.17 7.01
CA ASP A 107 14.90 1.27 6.06
C ASP A 107 13.40 1.18 6.40
N SER A 108 12.60 1.86 5.58
CA SER A 108 11.15 1.95 5.79
C SER A 108 10.45 0.61 5.67
N PHE A 109 11.03 -0.38 4.96
CA PHE A 109 10.46 -1.73 4.85
C PHE A 109 10.69 -2.51 6.12
N VAL A 110 11.94 -2.53 6.61
CA VAL A 110 12.28 -3.20 7.88
C VAL A 110 11.51 -2.55 9.03
N LEU A 111 11.40 -1.22 9.03
CA LEU A 111 10.61 -0.51 10.03
C LEU A 111 9.13 -0.89 9.97
N LYS A 112 8.57 -0.97 8.77
CA LYS A 112 7.17 -1.37 8.55
C LYS A 112 6.92 -2.78 9.08
N ASP A 113 7.76 -3.75 8.71
CA ASP A 113 7.65 -5.13 9.18
C ASP A 113 7.72 -5.20 10.71
N LEU A 114 8.66 -4.45 11.34
CA LEU A 114 8.77 -4.39 12.80
C LEU A 114 7.54 -3.78 13.47
N ILE A 115 6.98 -2.71 12.91
CA ILE A 115 5.75 -2.11 13.43
C ILE A 115 4.57 -3.08 13.26
N GLU A 116 4.50 -3.82 12.14
CA GLU A 116 3.48 -4.85 11.91
C GLU A 116 3.61 -6.01 12.92
N GLU A 117 4.81 -6.46 13.20
CA GLU A 117 5.06 -7.52 14.19
C GLU A 117 4.71 -7.07 15.61
N LEU A 118 4.91 -5.80 15.95
CA LEU A 118 4.57 -5.22 17.25
C LEU A 118 3.07 -4.95 17.41
N ASP A 119 2.31 -4.81 16.33
CA ASP A 119 0.86 -4.53 16.37
C ASP A 119 0.02 -5.78 16.75
N THR A 120 0.45 -6.46 17.78
CA THR A 120 -0.27 -7.60 18.37
C THR A 120 -1.35 -7.19 19.36
N GLY A 121 -1.41 -5.90 19.70
CA GLY A 121 -2.23 -5.35 20.79
C GLY A 121 -1.64 -5.60 22.20
N ALA A 122 -0.45 -6.22 22.28
CA ALA A 122 0.26 -6.44 23.55
C ALA A 122 1.00 -5.19 24.05
N ILE A 123 1.36 -4.29 23.12
CA ILE A 123 2.06 -3.04 23.41
C ILE A 123 1.33 -1.87 22.71
N ASP A 124 1.41 -0.71 23.32
CA ASP A 124 0.99 0.53 22.69
C ASP A 124 2.05 0.99 21.69
N LEU A 125 1.68 1.07 20.41
CA LEU A 125 2.63 1.39 19.34
C LEU A 125 3.24 2.80 19.45
N GLU A 126 2.58 3.75 20.12
CA GLU A 126 3.19 5.05 20.41
C GLU A 126 4.51 4.91 21.23
N LEU A 127 4.67 3.81 21.97
CA LEU A 127 5.92 3.53 22.72
C LEU A 127 7.12 3.25 21.81
N THR A 128 6.91 3.04 20.52
CA THR A 128 7.98 2.95 19.51
C THR A 128 8.56 4.33 19.16
N GLY A 129 7.90 5.41 19.58
CA GLY A 129 8.26 6.78 19.21
C GLY A 129 7.54 7.29 17.96
N TYR A 130 6.75 6.45 17.29
CA TYR A 130 5.94 6.85 16.14
C TYR A 130 4.52 7.19 16.57
N THR A 131 4.01 8.33 16.08
CA THR A 131 2.60 8.70 16.27
C THR A 131 1.70 7.83 15.41
N ASP A 132 0.41 7.72 15.73
CA ASP A 132 -0.58 7.01 14.92
C ASP A 132 -0.56 7.51 13.46
N GLN A 133 -0.38 8.81 13.23
CA GLN A 133 -0.26 9.39 11.89
C GLN A 133 1.03 8.96 11.19
N ALA A 134 2.17 8.97 11.87
CA ALA A 134 3.44 8.51 11.30
C ALA A 134 3.40 7.01 10.96
N ILE A 135 2.73 6.21 11.77
CA ILE A 135 2.49 4.79 11.49
C ILE A 135 1.56 4.64 10.29
N GLU A 136 0.49 5.42 10.21
CA GLU A 136 -0.42 5.41 9.07
C GLU A 136 0.30 5.86 7.78
N ASP A 137 1.11 6.91 7.85
CA ASP A 137 1.93 7.39 6.74
C ASP A 137 2.97 6.32 6.32
N LEU A 138 3.63 5.67 7.28
CA LEU A 138 4.56 4.56 7.01
C LEU A 138 3.85 3.37 6.34
N MET A 139 2.66 2.99 6.84
CA MET A 139 1.87 1.89 6.27
C MET A 139 1.30 2.23 4.90
N THR A 140 1.12 3.52 4.62
CA THR A 140 0.67 4.04 3.33
C THR A 140 1.82 4.56 2.47
N ALA A 141 3.02 4.69 3.04
CA ALA A 141 4.20 5.15 2.31
C ALA A 141 4.53 4.18 1.18
N VAL A 142 4.73 4.77 0.04
CA VAL A 142 5.18 4.10 -1.17
C VAL A 142 6.68 3.89 -1.06
N PRO A 143 7.18 2.70 -1.37
CA PRO A 143 8.60 2.52 -1.60
C PRO A 143 9.09 3.53 -2.65
N PRO A 144 10.30 4.08 -2.52
CA PRO A 144 10.89 4.84 -3.60
C PRO A 144 10.78 4.01 -4.86
N ALA A 145 10.22 4.61 -5.90
CA ALA A 145 9.97 3.93 -7.17
C ALA A 145 11.26 3.27 -7.64
N TRP A 146 11.36 1.95 -7.48
CA TRP A 146 12.34 1.20 -8.23
C TRP A 146 11.94 1.33 -9.69
N ASN A 147 12.71 2.08 -10.44
CA ASN A 147 12.51 2.35 -11.85
C ASN A 147 13.64 1.69 -12.64
N PRO A 148 13.53 0.41 -13.01
CA PRO A 148 14.29 -0.07 -14.14
C PRO A 148 13.60 0.47 -15.39
N ASP A 149 14.28 1.26 -16.17
CA ASP A 149 13.85 1.51 -17.55
C ASP A 149 14.08 0.22 -18.35
N PRO A 150 13.02 -0.50 -18.75
CA PRO A 150 13.18 -1.79 -19.43
C PRO A 150 13.63 -1.64 -20.88
N ARG A 151 13.90 -0.42 -21.31
CA ARG A 151 14.39 -0.12 -22.68
C ARG A 151 15.91 -0.01 -22.80
N GLU A 152 16.65 -0.12 -21.68
CA GLU A 152 18.10 -0.22 -21.67
C GLU A 152 18.58 -1.67 -21.56
N GLY A 153 18.22 -2.51 -22.50
CA GLY A 153 18.70 -3.88 -22.59
C GLY A 153 17.84 -4.69 -23.53
N ASP A 154 18.25 -4.77 -24.78
CA ASP A 154 17.55 -5.44 -25.86
C ASP A 154 17.62 -6.98 -25.79
N ASP A 155 17.65 -7.58 -24.61
CA ASP A 155 17.65 -9.03 -24.49
C ASP A 155 16.45 -9.53 -23.66
N ILE A 156 15.60 -10.31 -24.30
CA ILE A 156 14.48 -11.03 -23.65
C ILE A 156 14.96 -11.80 -22.41
N HIS A 157 16.24 -12.21 -22.40
CA HIS A 157 16.88 -12.85 -21.25
C HIS A 157 17.07 -11.93 -20.05
N ASP A 158 17.37 -10.65 -20.27
CA ASP A 158 17.54 -9.69 -19.17
C ASP A 158 16.19 -9.30 -18.57
N GLY A 159 15.15 -9.14 -19.39
CA GLY A 159 13.79 -8.94 -18.92
C GLY A 159 13.24 -10.11 -18.09
N ILE A 160 13.62 -11.34 -18.43
CA ILE A 160 13.27 -12.54 -17.64
C ILE A 160 14.10 -12.63 -16.36
N ALA A 161 15.39 -12.30 -16.40
CA ALA A 161 16.25 -12.27 -15.21
C ALA A 161 15.80 -11.18 -14.22
N GLU A 162 15.35 -10.07 -14.72
CA GLU A 162 14.74 -8.99 -13.94
C GLU A 162 13.36 -9.39 -13.37
N LEU A 163 12.54 -10.08 -14.15
CA LEU A 163 11.30 -10.71 -13.69
C LEU A 163 11.57 -11.87 -12.73
N VAL A 164 12.69 -12.57 -12.82
CA VAL A 164 13.11 -13.63 -11.87
C VAL A 164 13.55 -13.03 -10.54
N GLY A 165 14.03 -11.79 -10.51
CA GLY A 165 14.18 -11.02 -9.27
C GLY A 165 12.83 -10.68 -8.63
N TYR A 166 11.74 -10.61 -9.39
CA TYR A 166 10.36 -10.66 -8.92
C TYR A 166 9.95 -12.13 -8.85
N ASN A 167 9.54 -12.56 -7.70
CA ASN A 167 8.98 -13.86 -7.49
C ASN A 167 7.94 -14.18 -8.61
N LEU A 168 8.34 -14.92 -9.64
CA LEU A 168 7.44 -15.43 -10.68
C LEU A 168 6.52 -16.53 -10.15
N GLY A 169 6.57 -16.80 -8.84
CA GLY A 169 5.62 -17.65 -8.18
C GLY A 169 4.21 -17.07 -8.20
N SER A 170 3.25 -17.92 -7.96
CA SER A 170 1.82 -17.57 -7.89
C SER A 170 1.44 -16.65 -6.73
N PHE A 171 2.42 -16.10 -6.02
CA PHE A 171 2.22 -15.15 -4.92
C PHE A 171 3.07 -13.89 -5.14
N TRP A 172 2.41 -12.77 -5.41
CA TRP A 172 3.07 -11.48 -5.60
C TRP A 172 3.04 -10.69 -4.30
N LYS A 173 4.21 -10.51 -3.71
CA LYS A 173 4.44 -9.64 -2.55
C LYS A 173 4.78 -8.21 -2.97
N ASP A 174 4.74 -7.33 -1.99
CA ASP A 174 5.23 -5.95 -2.08
C ASP A 174 4.53 -5.11 -3.16
N ILE A 175 3.24 -5.40 -3.41
CA ILE A 175 2.42 -4.57 -4.29
C ILE A 175 1.81 -3.44 -3.47
N SER A 176 2.48 -2.29 -3.45
CA SER A 176 1.88 -1.08 -2.91
C SER A 176 0.79 -0.55 -3.86
N ARG A 177 -0.19 0.18 -3.33
CA ARG A 177 -1.23 0.84 -4.16
C ARG A 177 -0.67 1.94 -5.06
N VAL A 178 0.55 2.33 -4.83
CA VAL A 178 1.25 3.44 -5.46
C VAL A 178 2.53 2.90 -6.03
N GLY A 179 2.83 3.19 -7.27
CA GLY A 179 4.03 2.75 -7.96
C GLY A 179 3.76 2.30 -9.38
N GLY A 180 4.82 1.97 -10.09
CA GLY A 180 4.78 1.64 -11.50
C GLY A 180 4.81 2.88 -12.40
N LYS A 181 5.20 2.64 -13.65
CA LYS A 181 5.46 3.69 -14.65
C LYS A 181 4.25 4.60 -14.94
N ALA A 182 3.05 4.07 -14.82
CA ALA A 182 1.83 4.82 -15.07
C ALA A 182 1.40 5.68 -13.87
N PHE A 183 1.84 5.35 -12.66
CA PHE A 183 1.31 5.95 -11.42
C PHE A 183 1.51 7.47 -11.35
N GLU A 184 2.69 7.98 -11.70
CA GLU A 184 3.02 9.40 -11.63
C GLU A 184 2.13 10.29 -12.52
N HIS A 185 1.49 9.69 -13.52
CA HIS A 185 0.63 10.35 -14.48
C HIS A 185 -0.87 10.17 -14.19
N MET A 186 -1.20 9.40 -13.13
CA MET A 186 -2.59 9.15 -12.75
C MET A 186 -3.27 10.40 -12.19
N LEU A 187 -4.43 10.75 -12.74
CA LEU A 187 -5.27 11.82 -12.19
C LEU A 187 -5.90 11.40 -10.86
N PRO A 188 -6.07 12.32 -9.90
CA PRO A 188 -6.90 12.05 -8.73
C PRO A 188 -8.33 11.70 -9.17
N LEU A 189 -8.97 10.75 -8.48
CA LEU A 189 -10.35 10.36 -8.78
C LEU A 189 -11.32 11.51 -8.48
N PRO A 190 -12.30 11.79 -9.36
CA PRO A 190 -13.21 12.94 -9.22
C PRO A 190 -14.00 12.94 -7.90
N ILE A 191 -14.20 11.77 -7.34
CA ILE A 191 -15.02 11.54 -6.14
C ILE A 191 -14.36 11.91 -4.83
N GLN A 192 -13.04 12.00 -4.79
CA GLN A 192 -12.38 12.51 -3.59
C GLN A 192 -12.81 13.96 -3.30
N GLU A 193 -13.23 14.70 -4.32
CA GLU A 193 -13.80 16.06 -4.17
C GLU A 193 -15.28 16.00 -3.75
N ASP A 194 -16.09 15.14 -4.37
CA ASP A 194 -17.52 14.97 -4.05
C ASP A 194 -17.73 14.41 -2.63
N VAL A 195 -16.94 13.44 -2.18
CA VAL A 195 -17.02 12.87 -0.81
C VAL A 195 -16.60 13.88 0.25
N LYS A 196 -15.64 14.76 -0.04
CA LYS A 196 -15.27 15.85 0.87
C LYS A 196 -16.37 16.90 1.01
N GLN A 197 -17.18 17.10 -0.05
CA GLN A 197 -18.27 18.06 -0.08
C GLN A 197 -19.60 17.47 0.44
N ASN A 198 -19.79 16.14 0.33
CA ASN A 198 -21.01 15.46 0.78
C ASN A 198 -20.70 14.12 1.47
N PRO A 199 -20.48 14.11 2.80
CA PRO A 199 -20.11 12.92 3.56
C PRO A 199 -21.20 11.82 3.63
N THR A 200 -22.38 12.05 3.07
CA THR A 200 -23.47 11.06 3.01
C THR A 200 -23.38 10.16 1.76
N VAL A 201 -22.48 10.45 0.83
CA VAL A 201 -22.25 9.64 -0.37
C VAL A 201 -21.48 8.39 0.00
N LYS A 202 -22.11 7.23 -0.12
CA LYS A 202 -21.58 5.92 0.29
C LYS A 202 -20.57 5.29 -0.69
N TYR A 203 -20.16 5.97 -1.74
CA TYR A 203 -19.35 5.40 -2.82
C TYR A 203 -17.90 5.26 -2.41
N ASN A 204 -17.49 4.05 -2.10
CA ASN A 204 -16.08 3.66 -1.96
C ASN A 204 -15.52 3.26 -3.33
N TRP A 205 -15.31 4.21 -4.22
CA TRP A 205 -14.73 3.91 -5.51
C TRP A 205 -13.24 3.68 -5.34
N SER A 206 -12.80 2.52 -5.77
CA SER A 206 -11.42 2.12 -5.73
C SER A 206 -10.83 2.08 -7.15
N ARG A 207 -9.55 2.34 -7.23
CA ARG A 207 -8.77 2.15 -8.44
C ARG A 207 -7.98 0.86 -8.29
N THR A 208 -7.89 0.08 -9.37
CA THR A 208 -6.99 -1.07 -9.45
C THR A 208 -5.55 -0.64 -9.13
N ASN A 209 -4.80 -1.49 -8.50
CA ASN A 209 -3.40 -1.22 -8.17
C ASN A 209 -2.56 -1.12 -9.45
N SER A 210 -1.94 0.04 -9.68
CA SER A 210 -1.15 0.30 -10.89
C SER A 210 0.10 -0.59 -11.00
N LEU A 211 0.71 -0.97 -9.89
CA LEU A 211 1.84 -1.89 -9.88
C LEU A 211 1.41 -3.33 -10.19
N ALA A 212 0.25 -3.75 -9.69
CA ALA A 212 -0.33 -5.05 -10.06
C ALA A 212 -0.67 -5.09 -11.56
N THR A 213 -1.27 -4.03 -12.11
CA THR A 213 -1.55 -3.95 -13.55
C THR A 213 -0.28 -3.93 -14.38
N GLU A 214 0.80 -3.27 -13.91
CA GLU A 214 2.09 -3.32 -14.59
C GLU A 214 2.67 -4.73 -14.63
N ARG A 215 2.60 -5.47 -13.52
CA ARG A 215 3.03 -6.87 -13.48
C ARG A 215 2.17 -7.75 -14.40
N ILE A 216 0.85 -7.52 -14.49
CA ILE A 216 -0.03 -8.23 -15.43
C ILE A 216 0.44 -7.98 -16.87
N VAL A 217 0.61 -6.72 -17.27
CA VAL A 217 1.06 -6.34 -18.62
C VAL A 217 2.39 -7.02 -18.96
N ARG A 218 3.38 -6.91 -18.09
CA ARG A 218 4.73 -7.46 -18.32
C ARG A 218 4.78 -8.99 -18.33
N THR A 219 3.92 -9.65 -17.54
CA THR A 219 3.90 -11.11 -17.44
C THR A 219 3.19 -11.76 -18.63
N TYR A 220 2.03 -11.21 -19.01
CA TYR A 220 1.13 -11.91 -19.94
C TYR A 220 1.09 -11.32 -21.34
N MET A 221 1.49 -10.06 -21.56
CA MET A 221 1.48 -9.44 -22.87
C MET A 221 2.85 -9.53 -23.56
N ARG A 222 2.85 -9.58 -24.88
CA ARG A 222 4.04 -9.62 -25.73
C ARG A 222 3.99 -8.49 -26.75
N GLU A 223 5.14 -8.08 -27.25
CA GLU A 223 5.23 -7.06 -28.29
C GLU A 223 4.32 -7.37 -29.46
N GLY A 224 3.53 -6.40 -29.88
CA GLY A 224 2.55 -6.54 -30.94
C GLY A 224 1.16 -7.01 -30.51
N ASP A 225 0.97 -7.43 -29.26
CA ASP A 225 -0.35 -7.79 -28.75
C ASP A 225 -1.30 -6.60 -28.74
N ILE A 226 -2.55 -6.86 -29.10
CA ILE A 226 -3.66 -5.91 -29.02
C ILE A 226 -4.58 -6.33 -27.87
N PHE A 227 -4.89 -5.39 -26.98
CA PHE A 227 -5.72 -5.69 -25.83
C PHE A 227 -7.12 -5.09 -25.89
N TYR A 228 -8.03 -5.69 -25.08
CA TYR A 228 -9.33 -5.13 -24.75
C TYR A 228 -9.52 -5.11 -23.23
N GLU A 229 -9.86 -3.96 -22.65
CA GLU A 229 -10.23 -3.84 -21.26
C GLU A 229 -11.75 -3.71 -21.11
N MET A 230 -12.37 -4.70 -20.45
CA MET A 230 -13.79 -4.70 -20.11
C MET A 230 -14.00 -4.06 -18.74
N CYS A 231 -15.08 -3.30 -18.55
CA CYS A 231 -15.38 -2.61 -17.30
C CYS A 231 -14.19 -1.75 -16.85
N CYS A 232 -13.69 -0.89 -17.75
CA CYS A 232 -12.42 -0.18 -17.54
C CYS A 232 -12.44 0.80 -16.36
N GLY A 233 -13.61 1.24 -15.92
CA GLY A 233 -13.81 2.07 -14.73
C GLY A 233 -12.94 3.33 -14.75
N TRP A 234 -11.79 3.30 -14.11
CA TRP A 234 -10.82 4.40 -14.07
C TRP A 234 -9.60 4.15 -14.94
N VAL A 235 -9.73 3.30 -15.92
CA VAL A 235 -8.78 2.98 -17.01
C VAL A 235 -7.33 2.72 -16.54
N THR A 236 -7.18 2.08 -15.39
CA THR A 236 -5.84 1.85 -14.80
C THR A 236 -5.02 0.88 -15.63
N PHE A 237 -5.63 -0.23 -16.08
CA PHE A 237 -4.93 -1.22 -16.90
C PHE A 237 -4.54 -0.61 -18.25
N SER A 238 -5.48 0.00 -18.98
CA SER A 238 -5.19 0.61 -20.28
C SER A 238 -4.19 1.75 -20.18
N SER A 239 -4.22 2.54 -19.11
CA SER A 239 -3.19 3.57 -18.84
C SER A 239 -1.81 2.94 -18.69
N THR A 240 -1.72 1.83 -17.98
CA THR A 240 -0.46 1.10 -17.79
C THR A 240 -0.01 0.46 -19.09
N ALA A 241 -0.89 -0.23 -19.81
CA ALA A 241 -0.58 -0.87 -21.10
C ALA A 241 -0.08 0.17 -22.14
N LYS A 242 -0.73 1.35 -22.19
CA LYS A 242 -0.29 2.48 -23.03
C LYS A 242 1.14 2.92 -22.69
N CYS A 243 1.49 3.07 -21.41
CA CYS A 243 2.83 3.44 -20.99
C CYS A 243 3.90 2.43 -21.42
N TRP A 244 3.51 1.19 -21.61
CA TRP A 244 4.35 0.07 -22.08
C TRP A 244 4.29 -0.13 -23.60
N GLY A 245 3.67 0.80 -24.34
CA GLY A 245 3.62 0.78 -25.81
C GLY A 245 2.54 -0.12 -26.41
N PHE A 246 1.65 -0.71 -25.59
CA PHE A 246 0.56 -1.54 -26.11
C PHE A 246 -0.63 -0.68 -26.57
N SER A 247 -1.27 -1.14 -27.65
CA SER A 247 -2.48 -0.52 -28.19
C SER A 247 -3.69 -1.42 -27.97
N GLY A 248 -4.87 -0.83 -27.87
CA GLY A 248 -6.10 -1.59 -27.67
C GLY A 248 -7.31 -0.70 -27.49
N LYS A 249 -8.36 -1.31 -26.95
CA LYS A 249 -9.60 -0.61 -26.59
C LYS A 249 -9.94 -0.83 -25.11
N ALA A 250 -10.68 0.12 -24.55
CA ALA A 250 -11.24 0.01 -23.21
C ALA A 250 -12.71 0.43 -23.23
N SER A 251 -13.55 -0.33 -22.55
CA SER A 251 -15.00 -0.09 -22.53
C SER A 251 -15.58 0.01 -21.13
N ASP A 252 -16.57 0.86 -21.00
CA ASP A 252 -17.43 0.96 -19.83
C ASP A 252 -18.86 1.32 -20.26
N ILE A 253 -19.85 1.00 -19.42
CA ILE A 253 -21.25 1.42 -19.64
C ILE A 253 -21.53 2.80 -19.08
N TRP A 254 -20.64 3.35 -18.29
CA TRP A 254 -20.83 4.55 -17.52
C TRP A 254 -20.14 5.78 -18.12
N ASP A 255 -20.95 6.72 -18.62
CA ASP A 255 -20.44 7.90 -19.33
C ASP A 255 -19.47 8.73 -18.49
N LYS A 256 -19.71 8.83 -17.16
CA LYS A 256 -18.84 9.60 -16.27
C LYS A 256 -17.42 9.00 -16.13
N ALA A 257 -17.31 7.68 -16.17
CA ALA A 257 -16.03 7.01 -16.23
C ALA A 257 -15.32 7.35 -17.54
N LEU A 258 -15.97 7.15 -18.68
CA LEU A 258 -15.41 7.44 -19.99
C LEU A 258 -14.95 8.90 -20.17
N GLU A 259 -15.70 9.87 -19.63
CA GLU A 259 -15.29 11.27 -19.64
C GLU A 259 -13.99 11.51 -18.85
N PHE A 260 -13.84 10.85 -17.72
CA PHE A 260 -12.61 10.90 -16.93
C PHE A 260 -11.45 10.22 -17.67
N ASP A 261 -11.71 9.07 -18.25
CA ASP A 261 -10.73 8.21 -18.93
C ASP A 261 -10.10 8.88 -20.14
N HIS A 262 -10.87 9.64 -20.90
CA HIS A 262 -10.33 10.49 -21.97
C HIS A 262 -9.26 11.46 -21.44
N LYS A 263 -9.51 12.10 -20.30
CA LYS A 263 -8.56 13.02 -19.68
C LYS A 263 -7.34 12.30 -19.12
N GLN A 264 -7.57 11.11 -18.57
CA GLN A 264 -6.51 10.26 -18.01
C GLN A 264 -5.56 9.79 -19.10
N LEU A 265 -6.07 9.17 -20.16
CA LEU A 265 -5.29 8.63 -21.27
C LEU A 265 -4.52 9.71 -22.04
N ALA A 266 -5.08 10.91 -22.14
CA ALA A 266 -4.38 12.06 -22.75
C ALA A 266 -3.12 12.48 -21.99
N LYS A 267 -3.00 12.16 -20.72
CA LYS A 267 -1.82 12.47 -19.88
C LYS A 267 -0.83 11.32 -19.78
N MET A 268 -1.22 10.12 -20.20
CA MET A 268 -0.34 8.95 -20.15
C MET A 268 0.78 9.06 -21.19
N PRO A 269 2.03 8.86 -20.79
CA PRO A 269 3.15 8.70 -21.72
C PRO A 269 3.05 7.37 -22.47
N GLY A 270 3.92 7.20 -23.48
CA GLY A 270 4.02 5.99 -24.27
C GLY A 270 3.30 6.08 -25.61
N ASP A 271 3.72 5.22 -26.55
CA ASP A 271 3.30 5.25 -27.96
C ASP A 271 2.04 4.40 -28.21
N GLY A 272 1.57 3.67 -27.20
CA GLY A 272 0.34 2.88 -27.30
C GLY A 272 -0.87 3.78 -27.57
N VAL A 273 -1.80 3.29 -28.39
CA VAL A 273 -3.07 3.96 -28.71
C VAL A 273 -4.21 3.20 -28.03
N VAL A 274 -4.99 3.91 -27.22
CA VAL A 274 -6.17 3.33 -26.56
C VAL A 274 -7.41 4.06 -27.01
N GLU A 275 -8.34 3.31 -27.61
CA GLU A 275 -9.67 3.77 -27.98
C GLU A 275 -10.64 3.51 -26.83
N LEU A 276 -11.43 4.51 -26.43
CA LEU A 276 -12.49 4.36 -25.44
C LEU A 276 -13.83 4.18 -26.14
N VAL A 277 -14.56 3.14 -25.74
CA VAL A 277 -15.87 2.81 -26.30
C VAL A 277 -16.91 2.64 -25.18
N LYS A 278 -18.16 3.02 -25.46
CA LYS A 278 -19.28 2.74 -24.56
C LYS A 278 -19.87 1.40 -24.94
N ALA A 279 -19.69 0.37 -24.10
CA ALA A 279 -20.20 -0.96 -24.33
C ALA A 279 -20.51 -1.71 -23.03
N ASP A 280 -21.46 -2.64 -23.11
CA ASP A 280 -21.66 -3.65 -22.06
C ASP A 280 -20.62 -4.74 -22.24
N CYS A 281 -19.95 -5.12 -21.16
CA CYS A 281 -18.91 -6.16 -21.17
C CYS A 281 -19.43 -7.56 -21.56
N ARG A 282 -20.75 -7.76 -21.61
CA ARG A 282 -21.41 -8.99 -22.02
C ARG A 282 -21.73 -9.03 -23.52
N ASP A 283 -21.66 -7.87 -24.17
CA ASP A 283 -21.87 -7.67 -25.60
C ASP A 283 -21.13 -6.40 -26.05
N THR A 284 -19.86 -6.55 -26.35
CA THR A 284 -18.97 -5.41 -26.66
C THR A 284 -19.17 -4.85 -28.04
N GLY A 285 -19.83 -5.62 -28.93
CA GLY A 285 -19.94 -5.29 -30.35
C GLY A 285 -18.63 -5.45 -31.14
N GLU A 286 -17.57 -5.94 -30.54
CA GLU A 286 -16.28 -6.15 -31.19
C GLU A 286 -16.31 -7.43 -32.07
N PRO A 287 -15.51 -7.49 -33.13
CA PRO A 287 -15.43 -8.70 -33.98
C PRO A 287 -14.83 -9.89 -33.22
N ASP A 288 -15.18 -11.10 -33.67
CA ASP A 288 -14.57 -12.33 -33.16
C ASP A 288 -13.04 -12.34 -33.42
N ASP A 289 -12.29 -13.08 -32.60
CA ASP A 289 -10.87 -13.39 -32.81
C ASP A 289 -9.98 -12.16 -33.06
N THR A 290 -10.24 -11.07 -32.36
CA THR A 290 -9.58 -9.76 -32.61
C THR A 290 -8.43 -9.49 -31.69
N TYR A 291 -8.55 -9.84 -30.40
CA TYR A 291 -7.63 -9.43 -29.35
C TYR A 291 -6.72 -10.57 -28.89
N ASP A 292 -5.49 -10.24 -28.56
CA ASP A 292 -4.52 -11.19 -28.00
C ASP A 292 -4.69 -11.30 -26.49
N PHE A 293 -5.15 -10.20 -25.85
CA PHE A 293 -5.32 -10.11 -24.41
C PHE A 293 -6.62 -9.36 -24.04
N VAL A 294 -7.43 -9.96 -23.19
CA VAL A 294 -8.62 -9.32 -22.61
C VAL A 294 -8.40 -9.19 -21.11
N HIS A 295 -8.64 -8.00 -20.56
CA HIS A 295 -8.54 -7.71 -19.13
C HIS A 295 -9.87 -7.21 -18.58
N SER A 296 -10.18 -7.60 -17.35
CA SER A 296 -11.24 -6.97 -16.56
C SER A 296 -10.97 -7.03 -15.08
N ASN A 297 -11.27 -5.93 -14.40
CA ASN A 297 -11.50 -5.89 -12.97
C ASN A 297 -12.99 -5.52 -12.77
N PRO A 298 -13.90 -6.51 -12.90
CA PRO A 298 -15.33 -6.23 -12.93
C PRO A 298 -15.82 -5.73 -11.57
N PRO A 299 -16.95 -4.99 -11.53
CA PRO A 299 -17.57 -4.59 -10.30
C PRO A 299 -17.84 -5.78 -9.38
N PHE A 300 -17.40 -5.71 -8.12
CA PHE A 300 -17.63 -6.75 -7.13
C PHE A 300 -19.09 -6.72 -6.68
N PHE A 301 -19.70 -7.88 -6.55
CA PHE A 301 -21.08 -7.98 -6.10
C PHE A 301 -21.29 -7.24 -4.78
N SER A 302 -22.26 -6.30 -4.75
CA SER A 302 -22.76 -5.60 -3.56
C SER A 302 -21.70 -4.81 -2.73
N LEU A 303 -20.49 -4.62 -3.22
CA LEU A 303 -19.47 -3.84 -2.53
C LEU A 303 -19.47 -2.36 -2.94
N GLU A 304 -19.82 -2.07 -4.18
CA GLU A 304 -19.82 -0.73 -4.76
C GLU A 304 -21.06 -0.59 -5.65
N GLU A 305 -21.65 0.60 -5.68
CA GLU A 305 -22.70 0.97 -6.63
C GLU A 305 -22.12 2.07 -7.51
N TYR A 306 -22.05 1.84 -8.82
CA TYR A 306 -21.41 2.76 -9.75
C TYR A 306 -22.41 3.65 -10.50
N SER A 307 -23.53 3.08 -10.90
CA SER A 307 -24.52 3.83 -11.69
C SER A 307 -25.95 3.29 -11.50
N ASP A 308 -26.94 4.12 -11.90
CA ASP A 308 -28.35 3.70 -11.95
C ASP A 308 -28.69 2.92 -13.24
N ASN A 309 -27.70 2.55 -14.06
CA ASN A 309 -27.92 1.81 -15.28
C ASN A 309 -28.35 0.36 -14.95
N PRO A 310 -29.49 -0.14 -15.45
CA PRO A 310 -29.94 -1.51 -15.20
C PRO A 310 -28.97 -2.59 -15.66
N ALA A 311 -28.05 -2.27 -16.58
CA ALA A 311 -27.01 -3.16 -17.06
C ALA A 311 -25.76 -3.17 -16.16
N ASP A 312 -25.70 -2.31 -15.13
CA ASP A 312 -24.58 -2.23 -14.21
C ASP A 312 -24.48 -3.53 -13.38
N LEU A 313 -23.31 -4.17 -13.44
CA LEU A 313 -23.06 -5.43 -12.77
C LEU A 313 -23.11 -5.29 -11.24
N SER A 314 -22.83 -4.11 -10.72
CA SER A 314 -22.88 -3.84 -9.27
C SER A 314 -24.32 -3.84 -8.72
N GLY A 315 -25.32 -3.54 -9.56
CA GLY A 315 -26.72 -3.38 -9.21
C GLY A 315 -27.62 -4.61 -9.43
N LEU A 316 -27.08 -5.79 -9.73
CA LEU A 316 -27.87 -6.97 -10.17
C LEU A 316 -28.74 -7.63 -9.09
N GLY A 317 -28.68 -7.18 -7.84
CA GLY A 317 -29.62 -7.52 -6.75
C GLY A 317 -29.45 -8.92 -6.14
N SER A 318 -28.78 -9.87 -6.79
CA SER A 318 -28.42 -11.17 -6.18
C SER A 318 -27.08 -11.68 -6.68
N TYR A 319 -26.39 -12.45 -5.84
CA TYR A 319 -25.08 -13.05 -6.15
C TYR A 319 -25.15 -14.01 -7.32
N ASP A 320 -26.22 -14.81 -7.43
CA ASP A 320 -26.40 -15.74 -8.55
C ASP A 320 -26.56 -15.02 -9.88
N LYS A 321 -27.29 -13.89 -9.90
CA LYS A 321 -27.40 -13.07 -11.13
C LYS A 321 -26.07 -12.44 -11.52
N TRP A 322 -25.31 -11.99 -10.51
CA TRP A 322 -23.96 -11.47 -10.74
C TRP A 322 -23.07 -12.57 -11.33
N LEU A 323 -23.10 -13.77 -10.76
CA LEU A 323 -22.29 -14.89 -11.25
C LEU A 323 -22.65 -15.30 -12.70
N LEU A 324 -23.95 -15.31 -13.03
CA LEU A 324 -24.42 -15.55 -14.41
C LEU A 324 -23.92 -14.46 -15.37
N ALA A 325 -23.94 -13.18 -14.94
CA ALA A 325 -23.42 -12.09 -15.75
C ALA A 325 -21.89 -12.21 -15.96
N MET A 326 -21.15 -12.78 -14.97
CA MET A 326 -19.72 -13.08 -15.14
C MET A 326 -19.50 -14.19 -16.18
N VAL A 327 -20.38 -15.18 -16.25
CA VAL A 327 -20.33 -16.20 -17.33
C VAL A 327 -20.54 -15.56 -18.70
N ASP A 328 -21.51 -14.65 -18.83
CA ASP A 328 -21.77 -13.98 -20.11
C ASP A 328 -20.63 -13.05 -20.52
N MET A 329 -20.02 -12.36 -19.56
CA MET A 329 -18.78 -11.60 -19.78
C MET A 329 -17.63 -12.52 -20.19
N GLY A 330 -17.50 -13.70 -19.59
CA GLY A 330 -16.50 -14.70 -19.96
C GLY A 330 -16.68 -15.24 -21.36
N LYS A 331 -17.92 -15.47 -21.82
CA LYS A 331 -18.23 -15.86 -23.19
C LYS A 331 -17.86 -14.77 -24.18
N GLU A 332 -18.15 -13.53 -23.84
CA GLU A 332 -17.79 -12.39 -24.69
C GLU A 332 -16.27 -12.24 -24.79
N ALA A 333 -15.55 -12.37 -23.65
CA ALA A 333 -14.09 -12.38 -23.63
C ALA A 333 -13.53 -13.51 -24.51
N GLU A 334 -14.09 -14.72 -24.41
CA GLU A 334 -13.72 -15.86 -25.27
C GLU A 334 -13.97 -15.56 -26.74
N ARG A 335 -15.12 -14.98 -27.09
CA ARG A 335 -15.49 -14.68 -28.46
C ARG A 335 -14.52 -13.72 -29.13
N ILE A 336 -14.18 -12.60 -28.45
CA ILE A 336 -13.33 -11.56 -29.03
C ILE A 336 -11.83 -11.90 -28.98
N LEU A 337 -11.42 -12.87 -28.14
CA LEU A 337 -10.03 -13.35 -28.08
C LEU A 337 -9.68 -14.15 -29.34
N LYS A 338 -8.48 -13.94 -29.85
CA LYS A 338 -7.84 -14.83 -30.83
C LYS A 338 -7.61 -16.21 -30.23
N PRO A 339 -7.51 -17.27 -31.08
CA PRO A 339 -7.02 -18.58 -30.63
C PRO A 339 -5.69 -18.45 -29.92
N ASN A 340 -5.56 -19.08 -28.76
CA ASN A 340 -4.44 -18.95 -27.79
C ASN A 340 -4.32 -17.61 -27.05
N GLY A 341 -5.20 -16.65 -27.27
CA GLY A 341 -5.28 -15.41 -26.49
C GLY A 341 -5.63 -15.65 -25.02
N LEU A 342 -5.34 -14.67 -24.19
CA LEU A 342 -5.50 -14.76 -22.75
C LEU A 342 -6.59 -13.80 -22.25
N ALA A 343 -7.47 -14.30 -21.39
CA ALA A 343 -8.42 -13.51 -20.59
C ALA A 343 -7.94 -13.42 -19.15
N ASN A 344 -7.77 -12.22 -18.63
CA ASN A 344 -7.28 -11.95 -17.29
C ASN A 344 -8.34 -11.20 -16.47
N PHE A 345 -8.68 -11.74 -15.30
CA PHE A 345 -9.66 -11.17 -14.41
C PHE A 345 -9.07 -10.95 -13.02
N VAL A 346 -9.37 -9.81 -12.43
CA VAL A 346 -8.95 -9.48 -11.06
C VAL A 346 -10.18 -9.44 -10.17
N LEU A 347 -10.20 -10.27 -9.14
CA LEU A 347 -11.29 -10.32 -8.16
C LEU A 347 -10.76 -10.48 -6.74
N ASN A 348 -11.58 -10.12 -5.78
CA ASN A 348 -11.32 -10.34 -4.37
C ASN A 348 -12.53 -11.03 -3.74
N ASP A 349 -12.30 -11.90 -2.77
CA ASP A 349 -13.41 -12.40 -1.97
C ASP A 349 -13.92 -11.33 -1.02
N TYR A 350 -15.15 -11.41 -0.59
CA TYR A 350 -15.71 -10.48 0.38
C TYR A 350 -16.40 -11.20 1.55
N ARG A 351 -16.92 -10.42 2.47
CA ARG A 351 -17.67 -10.96 3.62
C ARG A 351 -19.06 -10.38 3.65
N ASP A 352 -20.04 -11.28 3.71
CA ASP A 352 -21.42 -10.93 3.95
C ASP A 352 -21.88 -11.52 5.28
N GLY A 353 -22.58 -10.74 6.11
CA GLY A 353 -23.04 -11.16 7.43
C GLY A 353 -21.94 -11.74 8.35
N GLY A 354 -20.66 -11.48 8.05
CA GLY A 354 -19.50 -12.04 8.75
C GLY A 354 -18.92 -13.31 8.13
N TYR A 355 -19.64 -13.97 7.23
CA TYR A 355 -19.19 -15.15 6.49
C TYR A 355 -18.32 -14.77 5.29
N LEU A 356 -17.34 -15.61 4.98
CA LEU A 356 -16.51 -15.44 3.79
C LEU A 356 -17.30 -15.94 2.57
N ILE A 357 -17.40 -15.09 1.56
CA ILE A 357 -17.90 -15.45 0.23
C ILE A 357 -16.67 -15.70 -0.65
N ASN A 358 -16.55 -16.92 -1.14
CA ASN A 358 -15.44 -17.41 -1.96
C ASN A 358 -15.62 -16.98 -3.42
N MET A 359 -15.68 -15.65 -3.65
CA MET A 359 -16.05 -15.09 -4.95
C MET A 359 -15.10 -15.55 -6.08
N HIS A 360 -13.79 -15.59 -5.83
CA HIS A 360 -12.83 -16.02 -6.84
C HIS A 360 -13.01 -17.49 -7.24
N GLY A 361 -13.27 -18.37 -6.26
CA GLY A 361 -13.49 -19.79 -6.54
C GLY A 361 -14.79 -20.03 -7.31
N ASP A 362 -15.88 -19.35 -6.90
CA ASP A 362 -17.18 -19.43 -7.59
C ASP A 362 -17.06 -18.88 -9.03
N PHE A 363 -16.34 -17.76 -9.21
CA PHE A 363 -16.05 -17.19 -10.53
C PHE A 363 -15.27 -18.16 -11.43
N VAL A 364 -14.19 -18.76 -10.92
CA VAL A 364 -13.42 -19.77 -11.68
C VAL A 364 -14.30 -20.93 -12.09
N GLY A 365 -15.10 -21.46 -11.15
CA GLY A 365 -16.03 -22.56 -11.44
C GLY A 365 -17.06 -22.18 -12.52
N ALA A 366 -17.61 -20.96 -12.45
CA ALA A 366 -18.59 -20.44 -13.40
C ALA A 366 -17.98 -20.25 -14.80
N ILE A 367 -16.79 -19.64 -14.91
CA ILE A 367 -16.10 -19.47 -16.19
C ILE A 367 -15.77 -20.82 -16.84
N LEU A 368 -15.16 -21.73 -16.08
CA LEU A 368 -14.79 -23.06 -16.59
C LEU A 368 -16.01 -23.91 -16.98
N GLY A 369 -17.13 -23.74 -16.28
CA GLY A 369 -18.38 -24.46 -16.59
C GLY A 369 -19.23 -23.83 -17.69
N GLY A 370 -19.09 -22.51 -17.92
CA GLY A 370 -19.94 -21.75 -18.84
C GLY A 370 -19.28 -21.31 -20.14
N THR A 371 -17.96 -21.52 -20.32
CA THR A 371 -17.15 -21.09 -21.46
C THR A 371 -16.24 -22.23 -21.93
N GLY A 372 -15.58 -22.03 -23.07
CA GLY A 372 -14.49 -22.90 -23.57
C GLY A 372 -13.11 -22.53 -23.05
N LEU A 373 -13.02 -21.45 -22.24
CA LEU A 373 -11.76 -20.99 -21.65
C LEU A 373 -11.18 -22.04 -20.69
N ARG A 374 -9.86 -22.13 -20.62
CA ARG A 374 -9.13 -23.02 -19.72
C ARG A 374 -8.29 -22.21 -18.75
N MET A 375 -8.25 -22.62 -17.49
CA MET A 375 -7.39 -21.98 -16.51
C MET A 375 -5.94 -22.07 -16.97
N TRP A 376 -5.29 -20.92 -17.10
CA TRP A 376 -3.88 -20.80 -17.50
C TRP A 376 -2.99 -20.53 -16.30
N ASP A 377 -3.40 -19.58 -15.46
CA ASP A 377 -2.63 -19.17 -14.29
C ASP A 377 -3.53 -18.54 -13.22
N ILE A 378 -3.08 -18.60 -11.98
CA ILE A 378 -3.69 -17.90 -10.86
C ILE A 378 -2.61 -17.31 -9.95
N VAL A 379 -2.66 -16.02 -9.72
CA VAL A 379 -1.75 -15.29 -8.85
C VAL A 379 -2.51 -14.71 -7.68
N VAL A 380 -1.96 -14.88 -6.47
CA VAL A 380 -2.41 -14.18 -5.28
C VAL A 380 -1.54 -12.93 -5.14
N SER A 381 -2.13 -11.78 -5.36
CA SER A 381 -1.46 -10.49 -5.27
C SER A 381 -1.75 -9.85 -3.91
N GLU A 382 -0.71 -9.47 -3.19
CA GLU A 382 -0.87 -8.77 -1.92
C GLU A 382 -1.42 -7.35 -2.15
N VAL A 383 -2.44 -6.98 -1.37
CA VAL A 383 -2.98 -5.62 -1.34
C VAL A 383 -2.55 -4.99 -0.03
N ILE A 384 -1.49 -4.20 -0.08
CA ILE A 384 -1.02 -3.47 1.08
C ILE A 384 -1.94 -2.27 1.30
N SER A 385 -2.85 -2.35 2.19
CA SER A 385 -3.39 -1.33 3.10
C SER A 385 -4.74 -1.75 3.68
N GLN A 386 -4.64 -2.30 4.87
CA GLN A 386 -5.80 -2.26 5.74
C GLN A 386 -5.37 -1.47 6.97
N SER A 387 -6.05 -0.39 7.28
CA SER A 387 -5.75 0.41 8.46
C SER A 387 -5.78 -0.46 9.71
N LEU A 388 -4.95 -0.15 10.70
CA LEU A 388 -4.90 -0.82 12.02
C LEU A 388 -6.29 -0.99 12.64
N ARG A 389 -7.20 -0.04 12.37
CA ARG A 389 -8.60 -0.09 12.82
C ARG A 389 -9.34 -1.32 12.27
N PHE A 390 -9.15 -1.68 11.00
CA PHE A 390 -9.75 -2.86 10.40
C PHE A 390 -9.12 -4.14 10.94
N ARG A 391 -7.81 -4.17 11.15
CA ARG A 391 -7.09 -5.30 11.75
C ARG A 391 -7.61 -5.59 13.16
N LYS A 392 -7.69 -4.57 14.03
CA LYS A 392 -8.27 -4.70 15.38
C LYS A 392 -9.71 -5.24 15.38
N LYS A 393 -10.54 -4.73 14.45
CA LYS A 393 -11.93 -5.21 14.29
C LYS A 393 -12.00 -6.67 13.86
N SER A 394 -11.14 -7.08 12.92
CA SER A 394 -11.08 -8.45 12.42
C SER A 394 -10.56 -9.41 13.49
N TYR A 395 -9.52 -9.05 14.22
CA TYR A 395 -9.00 -9.84 15.34
C TYR A 395 -10.07 -10.07 16.41
N LYS A 396 -10.78 -9.03 16.84
CA LYS A 396 -11.90 -9.16 17.80
C LYS A 396 -12.99 -10.10 17.30
N ALA A 397 -13.22 -10.15 16.00
CA ALA A 397 -14.17 -11.04 15.35
C ALA A 397 -13.61 -12.45 15.06
N ARG A 398 -12.40 -12.79 15.54
CA ARG A 398 -11.68 -14.06 15.32
C ARG A 398 -11.57 -14.45 13.84
N ARG A 399 -11.18 -13.50 13.00
CA ARG A 399 -11.02 -13.69 11.56
C ARG A 399 -9.80 -12.92 11.04
N THR A 400 -9.23 -13.39 9.92
CA THR A 400 -8.16 -12.71 9.21
C THR A 400 -8.66 -11.45 8.52
N VAL A 401 -7.76 -10.50 8.30
CA VAL A 401 -7.96 -9.38 7.39
C VAL A 401 -7.69 -9.86 5.98
N LYS A 402 -8.47 -9.39 5.01
CA LYS A 402 -8.14 -9.61 3.61
C LYS A 402 -7.13 -8.58 3.14
N CYS A 403 -6.00 -9.07 2.69
CA CYS A 403 -4.87 -8.27 2.22
C CYS A 403 -4.36 -8.74 0.85
N HIS A 404 -5.21 -9.40 0.07
CA HIS A 404 -4.82 -9.92 -1.25
C HIS A 404 -5.97 -9.86 -2.24
N GLU A 405 -5.62 -9.86 -3.51
CA GLU A 405 -6.49 -10.03 -4.66
C GLU A 405 -6.08 -11.27 -5.44
N TYR A 406 -7.01 -11.83 -6.18
CA TYR A 406 -6.75 -12.94 -7.08
C TYR A 406 -6.70 -12.42 -8.51
N ILE A 407 -5.60 -12.71 -9.20
CA ILE A 407 -5.41 -12.44 -10.62
C ILE A 407 -5.52 -13.79 -11.33
N MET A 408 -6.60 -13.97 -12.05
CA MET A 408 -6.95 -15.24 -12.69
C MET A 408 -6.83 -15.08 -14.20
N THR A 409 -5.97 -15.88 -14.81
CA THR A 409 -5.74 -15.85 -16.24
C THR A 409 -6.24 -17.15 -16.88
N PHE A 410 -7.03 -17.00 -17.91
CA PHE A 410 -7.58 -18.10 -18.70
C PHE A 410 -7.07 -18.01 -20.13
N LYS A 411 -7.00 -19.13 -20.81
CA LYS A 411 -6.56 -19.22 -22.19
C LYS A 411 -7.70 -19.74 -23.07
N LYS A 412 -7.91 -19.08 -24.22
CA LYS A 412 -8.75 -19.61 -25.29
C LYS A 412 -8.02 -20.76 -25.98
N VAL A 413 -8.62 -21.93 -25.97
CA VAL A 413 -8.07 -23.11 -26.67
C VAL A 413 -8.28 -22.92 -28.17
N ALA A 414 -7.28 -23.32 -28.98
CA ALA A 414 -7.32 -23.21 -30.45
C ALA A 414 -8.33 -24.17 -31.05
#